data_161914c4a4bf774622368182ed27ae9c
#
_entry.id   161914c4a4bf774622368182ed27ae9c
#
_cell.length_a   1.000
_cell.length_b   1.000
_cell.length_c   1.000
_cell.angle_alpha   90.00
_cell.angle_beta   90.00
_cell.angle_gamma   90.00
#
_symmetry.space_group_name_H-M   'P 1'
#
loop_
_entity.id
_entity.type
_entity.pdbx_description
1 polymer ?
#
loop_
_entity_poly.entity_id
_entity_poly.type
_entity_poly.pdbx_seq_one_letter_code
_entity_poly.pdbx_strand_id
1 'polypeptide(L)'
;MNEGIARRPARRWPLFVGLAILALTVFVIPVAAKSDGQSDVAGARNATAAFHDLDTADAAGYTVKVADVNGITCIDNPGTGAMGVHYLDPGLVPELFNDTDAASVDAATPELLVFAPGSNGHERLVALEYLTIKGPWDAQHAAPPSLFGQPFNETDAPNRYGLPAFYSLHAWVWDPNPTNLFAPWNPRVTCP
;
A
#
# COMPACT_ATOMS: atom_id res chain seq x y z
N MET A 1 93.41 32.16 46.70
CA MET A 1 92.74 32.18 45.43
C MET A 1 91.95 30.90 45.38
N ASN A 2 90.64 30.97 45.63
CA ASN A 2 89.77 29.81 45.61
C ASN A 2 88.47 30.27 45.03
N GLU A 3 88.22 29.89 43.72
CA GLU A 3 87.01 30.23 43.00
C GLU A 3 85.92 29.25 43.37
N GLY A 4 84.85 29.76 43.94
CA GLY A 4 83.66 28.98 44.25
C GLY A 4 82.78 28.76 43.04
N ILE A 5 82.57 27.50 42.67
CA ILE A 5 81.65 27.07 41.61
C ILE A 5 80.23 27.12 42.13
N ALA A 6 79.43 28.07 41.62
CA ALA A 6 78.04 28.20 41.93
C ALA A 6 77.20 27.11 41.11
N ARG A 7 76.53 26.24 41.85
CA ARG A 7 75.60 25.27 41.30
C ARG A 7 74.20 25.90 40.96
N ARG A 8 73.79 25.85 39.71
CA ARG A 8 72.45 26.30 39.28
C ARG A 8 71.34 25.29 39.70
N PRO A 9 70.21 25.73 40.18
CA PRO A 9 69.12 24.83 40.53
C PRO A 9 68.39 24.31 39.28
N ALA A 10 68.14 23.02 39.29
CA ALA A 10 67.34 22.33 38.21
C ALA A 10 65.90 22.80 38.22
N ARG A 11 65.49 23.35 37.10
CA ARG A 11 64.11 23.79 36.84
C ARG A 11 63.22 22.56 36.56
N ARG A 12 62.37 22.17 37.50
CA ARG A 12 61.34 21.13 37.31
C ARG A 12 60.19 21.70 36.49
N TRP A 13 59.95 21.15 35.29
CA TRP A 13 58.78 21.41 34.51
C TRP A 13 57.66 20.49 35.01
N PRO A 14 56.41 20.98 35.18
CA PRO A 14 55.28 20.12 35.46
C PRO A 14 54.83 19.43 34.17
N LEU A 15 54.76 18.09 34.18
CA LEU A 15 54.12 17.26 33.17
C LEU A 15 52.62 17.48 33.27
N PHE A 16 52.08 18.26 32.37
CA PHE A 16 50.63 18.28 32.14
C PHE A 16 50.24 17.02 31.35
N VAL A 17 49.65 16.04 32.05
CA VAL A 17 48.98 14.91 31.44
C VAL A 17 47.65 15.44 30.94
N GLY A 18 47.58 15.77 29.64
CA GLY A 18 46.34 16.12 28.99
C GLY A 18 45.49 14.88 28.77
N LEU A 19 44.40 14.76 29.52
CA LEU A 19 43.38 13.75 29.30
C LEU A 19 42.56 14.15 28.08
N ALA A 20 42.86 13.57 26.90
CA ALA A 20 42.06 13.76 25.70
C ALA A 20 40.78 12.91 25.85
N ILE A 21 39.66 13.56 26.19
CA ILE A 21 38.32 12.93 26.14
C ILE A 21 37.88 12.87 24.67
N LEU A 22 37.98 11.68 24.09
CA LEU A 22 37.44 11.39 22.76
C LEU A 22 35.91 11.33 22.87
N ALA A 23 35.22 12.42 22.53
CA ALA A 23 33.76 12.44 22.45
C ALA A 23 33.34 11.65 21.22
N LEU A 24 32.86 10.42 21.44
CA LEU A 24 32.25 9.58 20.41
C LEU A 24 30.85 10.15 20.10
N THR A 25 30.73 10.98 19.06
CA THR A 25 29.42 11.42 18.55
C THR A 25 28.79 10.26 17.82
N VAL A 26 27.83 9.60 18.45
CA VAL A 26 26.96 8.62 17.80
C VAL A 26 26.02 9.40 16.88
N PHE A 27 26.28 9.35 15.58
CA PHE A 27 25.35 9.80 14.57
C PHE A 27 24.19 8.79 14.52
N VAL A 28 23.08 9.11 15.16
CA VAL A 28 21.82 8.38 14.95
C VAL A 28 21.27 8.85 13.60
N ILE A 29 21.50 8.06 12.56
CA ILE A 29 20.82 8.25 11.28
C ILE A 29 19.36 7.84 11.54
N PRO A 30 18.36 8.74 11.36
CA PRO A 30 16.97 8.31 11.39
C PRO A 30 16.77 7.33 10.24
N VAL A 31 16.62 6.04 10.54
CA VAL A 31 16.04 5.07 9.62
C VAL A 31 14.59 5.53 9.44
N ALA A 32 14.27 6.09 8.27
CA ALA A 32 12.88 6.30 7.89
C ALA A 32 12.22 4.92 7.99
N ALA A 33 11.36 4.72 8.98
CA ALA A 33 10.54 3.54 9.07
C ALA A 33 9.71 3.54 7.77
N LYS A 34 9.96 2.56 6.87
CA LYS A 34 8.95 2.20 5.88
C LYS A 34 7.69 1.96 6.67
N SER A 35 6.60 2.66 6.32
CA SER A 35 5.28 2.35 6.87
C SER A 35 5.09 0.85 6.69
N ASP A 36 4.96 0.12 7.79
CA ASP A 36 4.77 -1.32 7.71
C ASP A 36 3.45 -1.52 6.98
N GLY A 37 3.42 -2.29 5.89
CA GLY A 37 2.21 -2.53 5.10
C GLY A 37 1.01 -3.00 5.95
N GLN A 38 1.24 -3.43 7.19
CA GLN A 38 0.22 -3.73 8.19
C GLN A 38 -0.49 -2.48 8.74
N SER A 39 0.20 -1.35 8.92
CA SER A 39 -0.44 -0.10 9.35
C SER A 39 -1.39 0.42 8.28
N ASP A 40 -1.00 0.29 7.01
CA ASP A 40 -1.80 0.72 5.87
C ASP A 40 -3.04 -0.18 5.69
N VAL A 41 -2.91 -1.50 5.88
CA VAL A 41 -4.05 -2.43 5.91
C VAL A 41 -5.04 -2.11 7.03
N ALA A 42 -4.55 -1.74 8.22
CA ALA A 42 -5.41 -1.30 9.33
C ALA A 42 -6.11 0.03 9.00
N GLY A 43 -5.40 0.96 8.34
CA GLY A 43 -5.96 2.21 7.84
C GLY A 43 -7.09 1.98 6.83
N ALA A 44 -6.85 1.13 5.83
CA ALA A 44 -7.84 0.75 4.83
C ALA A 44 -9.11 0.12 5.45
N ARG A 45 -8.94 -0.78 6.45
CA ARG A 45 -10.06 -1.32 7.22
C ARG A 45 -10.85 -0.24 7.94
N ASN A 46 -10.17 0.66 8.64
CA ASN A 46 -10.85 1.73 9.37
C ASN A 46 -11.64 2.64 8.44
N ALA A 47 -11.07 3.01 7.29
CA ALA A 47 -11.72 3.87 6.31
C ALA A 47 -12.97 3.23 5.67
N THR A 48 -12.97 1.90 5.51
CA THR A 48 -14.03 1.16 4.79
C THR A 48 -14.97 0.38 5.71
N ALA A 49 -14.83 0.49 7.04
CA ALA A 49 -15.62 -0.28 8.00
C ALA A 49 -17.13 -0.03 7.90
N ALA A 50 -17.54 1.17 7.55
CA ALA A 50 -18.96 1.52 7.38
C ALA A 50 -19.59 0.87 6.12
N PHE A 51 -18.79 0.48 5.13
CA PHE A 51 -19.24 -0.03 3.83
C PHE A 51 -19.65 -1.50 3.84
N HIS A 52 -19.66 -2.16 5.00
CA HIS A 52 -20.38 -3.43 5.19
C HIS A 52 -21.89 -3.28 4.95
N ASP A 53 -22.41 -2.10 5.17
CA ASP A 53 -23.75 -1.69 4.76
C ASP A 53 -23.69 -1.14 3.33
N LEU A 54 -24.37 -1.81 2.40
CA LEU A 54 -24.32 -1.45 0.97
C LEU A 54 -24.98 -0.10 0.69
N ASP A 55 -26.03 0.27 1.44
CA ASP A 55 -26.68 1.56 1.27
C ASP A 55 -25.73 2.69 1.70
N THR A 56 -24.90 2.44 2.74
CA THR A 56 -23.84 3.36 3.17
C THR A 56 -22.74 3.48 2.14
N ALA A 57 -22.35 2.38 1.48
CA ALA A 57 -21.37 2.38 0.41
C ALA A 57 -21.89 3.16 -0.83
N ASP A 58 -23.16 2.93 -1.20
CA ASP A 58 -23.82 3.66 -2.30
C ASP A 58 -23.88 5.18 -2.00
N ALA A 59 -24.27 5.55 -0.80
CA ALA A 59 -24.30 6.95 -0.37
C ALA A 59 -22.89 7.60 -0.34
N ALA A 60 -21.82 6.81 -0.22
CA ALA A 60 -20.44 7.26 -0.27
C ALA A 60 -19.88 7.36 -1.70
N GLY A 61 -20.63 6.91 -2.72
CA GLY A 61 -20.22 7.02 -4.12
C GLY A 61 -20.03 5.69 -4.87
N TYR A 62 -20.00 4.55 -4.18
CA TYR A 62 -19.81 3.23 -4.80
C TYR A 62 -21.10 2.71 -5.47
N THR A 63 -21.53 3.39 -6.52
CA THR A 63 -22.85 3.24 -7.13
C THR A 63 -22.86 2.35 -8.37
N VAL A 64 -21.70 2.08 -8.99
CA VAL A 64 -21.63 1.36 -10.26
C VAL A 64 -21.22 -0.09 -10.03
N LYS A 65 -22.18 -1.00 -10.18
CA LYS A 65 -21.92 -2.44 -10.22
C LYS A 65 -21.22 -2.79 -11.54
N VAL A 66 -19.95 -3.19 -11.45
CA VAL A 66 -19.13 -3.53 -12.64
C VAL A 66 -19.59 -4.85 -13.24
N ALA A 67 -19.71 -4.88 -14.56
CA ALA A 67 -19.95 -6.10 -15.33
C ALA A 67 -18.82 -6.32 -16.34
N ASP A 68 -18.54 -7.58 -16.66
CA ASP A 68 -17.66 -7.91 -17.76
C ASP A 68 -18.35 -7.68 -19.13
N VAL A 69 -17.61 -7.86 -20.22
CA VAL A 69 -18.15 -7.66 -21.60
C VAL A 69 -19.33 -8.57 -21.96
N ASN A 70 -19.60 -9.59 -21.16
CA ASN A 70 -20.74 -10.49 -21.30
C ASN A 70 -21.90 -10.15 -20.33
N GLY A 71 -21.78 -9.07 -19.56
CA GLY A 71 -22.77 -8.67 -18.56
C GLY A 71 -22.69 -9.44 -17.25
N ILE A 72 -21.61 -10.17 -16.99
CA ILE A 72 -21.40 -10.94 -15.76
C ILE A 72 -20.88 -10.00 -14.68
N THR A 73 -21.60 -9.87 -13.56
CA THR A 73 -21.27 -8.98 -12.45
C THR A 73 -20.54 -9.67 -11.31
N CYS A 74 -20.76 -10.97 -11.09
CA CYS A 74 -19.96 -11.73 -10.13
C CYS A 74 -18.79 -12.39 -10.88
N ILE A 75 -17.60 -11.94 -10.58
CA ILE A 75 -16.40 -12.31 -11.35
C ILE A 75 -15.76 -13.53 -10.72
N ASP A 76 -15.69 -14.62 -11.48
CA ASP A 76 -15.08 -15.88 -11.07
C ASP A 76 -14.00 -16.36 -12.04
N ASN A 77 -13.21 -17.31 -11.55
CA ASN A 77 -12.26 -18.12 -12.31
C ASN A 77 -12.45 -19.59 -11.88
N PRO A 78 -13.20 -20.38 -12.67
CA PRO A 78 -13.53 -21.75 -12.33
C PRO A 78 -12.29 -22.58 -11.95
N GLY A 79 -12.35 -23.24 -10.80
CA GLY A 79 -11.24 -24.04 -10.27
C GLY A 79 -10.21 -23.25 -9.43
N THR A 80 -10.27 -21.92 -9.44
CA THR A 80 -9.37 -21.07 -8.61
C THR A 80 -10.14 -20.37 -7.50
N GLY A 81 -11.37 -19.94 -7.76
CA GLY A 81 -12.22 -19.18 -6.86
C GLY A 81 -12.87 -17.99 -7.54
N ALA A 82 -13.34 -17.03 -6.77
CA ALA A 82 -13.94 -15.82 -7.31
C ALA A 82 -13.32 -14.55 -6.69
N MET A 83 -13.46 -13.45 -7.40
CA MET A 83 -13.27 -12.11 -6.84
C MET A 83 -14.56 -11.68 -6.12
N GLY A 84 -15.72 -11.87 -6.77
CA GLY A 84 -17.00 -11.41 -6.28
C GLY A 84 -17.60 -10.32 -7.14
N VAL A 85 -18.45 -9.50 -6.54
CA VAL A 85 -19.15 -8.37 -7.16
C VAL A 85 -18.44 -7.07 -6.82
N HIS A 86 -18.11 -6.27 -7.83
CA HIS A 86 -17.37 -5.03 -7.68
C HIS A 86 -18.28 -3.82 -7.79
N TYR A 87 -18.20 -2.91 -6.83
CA TYR A 87 -18.87 -1.62 -6.86
C TYR A 87 -17.82 -0.52 -6.99
N LEU A 88 -17.85 0.19 -8.11
CA LEU A 88 -16.95 1.29 -8.44
C LEU A 88 -17.53 2.61 -7.96
N ASP A 89 -16.66 3.48 -7.43
CA ASP A 89 -16.97 4.90 -7.27
C ASP A 89 -16.64 5.65 -8.58
N PRO A 90 -17.66 6.08 -9.37
CA PRO A 90 -17.41 6.81 -10.60
C PRO A 90 -16.77 8.19 -10.38
N GLY A 91 -16.80 8.72 -9.16
CA GLY A 91 -16.13 9.96 -8.80
C GLY A 91 -14.60 9.84 -8.88
N LEU A 92 -14.06 8.64 -8.67
CA LEU A 92 -12.62 8.35 -8.73
C LEU A 92 -12.14 8.00 -10.17
N VAL A 93 -13.05 7.74 -11.11
CA VAL A 93 -12.71 7.37 -12.50
C VAL A 93 -11.81 8.39 -13.21
N PRO A 94 -12.02 9.70 -13.09
CA PRO A 94 -11.14 10.67 -13.73
C PRO A 94 -9.68 10.53 -13.30
N GLU A 95 -9.40 10.14 -12.06
CA GLU A 95 -8.07 9.97 -11.52
C GLU A 95 -7.34 8.77 -12.14
N LEU A 96 -8.10 7.72 -12.53
CA LEU A 96 -7.55 6.53 -13.19
C LEU A 96 -6.88 6.85 -14.53
N PHE A 97 -7.40 7.88 -15.23
CA PHE A 97 -6.93 8.29 -16.56
C PHE A 97 -6.00 9.51 -16.53
N ASN A 98 -6.02 10.29 -15.46
CA ASN A 98 -5.29 11.55 -15.36
C ASN A 98 -4.23 11.49 -14.25
N ASP A 99 -3.85 10.31 -13.81
CA ASP A 99 -2.90 10.16 -12.72
C ASP A 99 -1.60 10.90 -13.02
N THR A 100 -1.48 12.08 -12.43
CA THR A 100 -0.31 12.94 -12.50
C THR A 100 0.51 12.87 -11.23
N ASP A 101 0.04 12.13 -10.22
CA ASP A 101 0.66 12.10 -8.91
C ASP A 101 0.57 10.69 -8.29
N ALA A 102 1.68 10.19 -7.74
CA ALA A 102 1.71 8.93 -6.99
C ALA A 102 0.79 8.91 -5.75
N ALA A 103 0.17 10.05 -5.43
CA ALA A 103 -0.83 10.18 -4.38
C ALA A 103 -2.20 9.59 -4.74
N SER A 104 -2.45 9.23 -6.00
CA SER A 104 -3.75 8.67 -6.41
C SER A 104 -3.99 7.24 -5.93
N VAL A 105 -2.95 6.53 -5.48
CA VAL A 105 -3.09 5.19 -4.88
C VAL A 105 -3.11 5.33 -3.36
N ASP A 106 -4.31 5.58 -2.80
CA ASP A 106 -4.52 5.77 -1.37
C ASP A 106 -5.21 4.55 -0.73
N ALA A 107 -4.59 3.99 0.31
CA ALA A 107 -5.15 2.87 1.06
C ALA A 107 -6.54 3.14 1.65
N ALA A 108 -6.87 4.40 1.93
CA ALA A 108 -8.15 4.79 2.52
C ALA A 108 -9.27 5.00 1.50
N THR A 109 -8.93 5.16 0.22
CA THR A 109 -9.88 5.45 -0.87
C THR A 109 -9.75 4.46 -2.02
N PRO A 110 -10.16 3.17 -1.83
CA PRO A 110 -10.15 2.19 -2.90
C PRO A 110 -11.10 2.60 -4.02
N GLU A 111 -10.73 2.39 -5.26
CA GLU A 111 -11.59 2.66 -6.42
C GLU A 111 -12.80 1.75 -6.46
N LEU A 112 -12.67 0.51 -5.94
CA LEU A 112 -13.75 -0.46 -5.92
C LEU A 112 -13.86 -1.15 -4.55
N LEU A 113 -15.09 -1.39 -4.15
CA LEU A 113 -15.44 -2.30 -3.06
C LEU A 113 -15.85 -3.66 -3.64
N VAL A 114 -15.36 -4.74 -3.05
CA VAL A 114 -15.63 -6.11 -3.51
C VAL A 114 -16.51 -6.83 -2.51
N PHE A 115 -17.66 -7.30 -2.98
CA PHE A 115 -18.65 -8.02 -2.17
C PHE A 115 -18.77 -9.48 -2.61
N ALA A 116 -18.85 -10.38 -1.66
CA ALA A 116 -19.23 -11.77 -1.92
C ALA A 116 -20.74 -11.93 -1.86
N PRO A 117 -21.35 -12.64 -2.84
CA PRO A 117 -22.76 -13.02 -2.75
C PRO A 117 -23.02 -13.87 -1.50
N GLY A 118 -24.07 -13.54 -0.76
CA GLY A 118 -24.53 -14.32 0.38
C GLY A 118 -25.71 -15.23 0.03
N SER A 119 -25.94 -16.27 0.84
CA SER A 119 -27.01 -17.27 0.62
C SER A 119 -28.43 -16.69 0.62
N ASN A 120 -28.61 -15.51 1.21
CA ASN A 120 -29.91 -14.84 1.34
C ASN A 120 -30.09 -13.65 0.38
N GLY A 121 -29.26 -13.57 -0.67
CA GLY A 121 -29.25 -12.43 -1.59
C GLY A 121 -28.59 -11.17 -1.02
N HIS A 122 -28.11 -11.19 0.22
CA HIS A 122 -27.31 -10.11 0.78
C HIS A 122 -25.86 -10.26 0.33
N GLU A 123 -25.29 -9.16 -0.12
CA GLU A 123 -23.87 -9.09 -0.44
C GLU A 123 -23.08 -8.68 0.80
N ARG A 124 -21.88 -9.24 1.00
CA ARG A 124 -21.01 -9.00 2.13
C ARG A 124 -19.67 -8.45 1.66
N LEU A 125 -19.24 -7.30 2.15
CA LEU A 125 -17.92 -6.74 1.86
C LEU A 125 -16.82 -7.73 2.26
N VAL A 126 -15.94 -8.05 1.31
CA VAL A 126 -14.88 -9.05 1.50
C VAL A 126 -13.49 -8.52 1.21
N ALA A 127 -13.38 -7.63 0.20
CA ALA A 127 -12.11 -7.07 -0.23
C ALA A 127 -12.27 -5.63 -0.72
N LEU A 128 -11.14 -4.99 -0.89
CA LEU A 128 -10.97 -3.71 -1.56
C LEU A 128 -10.18 -3.96 -2.85
N GLU A 129 -10.46 -3.22 -3.90
CA GLU A 129 -9.63 -3.22 -5.09
C GLU A 129 -9.19 -1.80 -5.43
N TYR A 130 -7.90 -1.68 -5.68
CA TYR A 130 -7.23 -0.48 -6.13
C TYR A 130 -6.87 -0.64 -7.59
N LEU A 131 -7.11 0.39 -8.41
CA LEU A 131 -6.95 0.29 -9.85
C LEU A 131 -6.38 1.59 -10.43
N THR A 132 -5.52 1.48 -11.43
CA THR A 132 -5.11 2.62 -12.29
C THR A 132 -4.89 2.15 -13.73
N ILE A 133 -5.09 3.04 -14.69
CA ILE A 133 -4.88 2.72 -16.11
C ILE A 133 -3.39 2.77 -16.45
N LYS A 134 -2.91 1.68 -17.07
CA LYS A 134 -1.47 1.48 -17.32
C LYS A 134 -0.83 2.58 -18.16
N GLY A 135 -1.46 3.01 -19.25
CA GLY A 135 -0.87 4.00 -20.16
C GLY A 135 -0.54 5.34 -19.49
N PRO A 136 -1.50 6.02 -18.85
CA PRO A 136 -1.23 7.23 -18.07
C PRO A 136 -0.20 7.04 -16.96
N TRP A 137 -0.26 5.93 -16.22
CA TRP A 137 0.69 5.62 -15.15
C TRP A 137 2.12 5.50 -15.69
N ASP A 138 2.34 4.65 -16.70
CA ASP A 138 3.66 4.39 -17.29
C ASP A 138 4.27 5.63 -17.95
N ALA A 139 3.45 6.58 -18.38
CA ALA A 139 3.93 7.83 -18.92
C ALA A 139 4.67 8.70 -17.88
N GLN A 140 4.45 8.43 -16.60
CA GLN A 140 4.98 9.25 -15.50
C GLN A 140 5.81 8.46 -14.50
N HIS A 141 5.68 7.11 -14.49
CA HIS A 141 6.31 6.23 -13.52
C HIS A 141 7.12 5.12 -14.21
N ALA A 142 8.32 4.87 -13.73
CA ALA A 142 9.20 3.81 -14.27
C ALA A 142 8.87 2.40 -13.76
N ALA A 143 7.95 2.27 -12.80
CA ALA A 143 7.55 1.00 -12.20
C ALA A 143 6.04 0.97 -11.95
N PRO A 144 5.41 -0.22 -11.90
CA PRO A 144 4.02 -0.36 -11.50
C PRO A 144 3.72 0.30 -10.15
N PRO A 145 2.47 0.72 -9.90
CA PRO A 145 2.07 1.21 -8.58
C PRO A 145 2.28 0.14 -7.51
N SER A 146 2.44 0.57 -6.27
CA SER A 146 2.56 -0.33 -5.14
C SER A 146 1.81 0.21 -3.93
N LEU A 147 1.12 -0.67 -3.21
CA LEU A 147 0.41 -0.37 -1.98
C LEU A 147 0.59 -1.52 -0.99
N PHE A 148 0.58 -1.26 0.31
CA PHE A 148 0.83 -2.28 1.35
C PHE A 148 2.18 -3.01 1.19
N GLY A 149 3.13 -2.42 0.49
CA GLY A 149 4.40 -3.06 0.14
C GLY A 149 4.28 -4.11 -0.98
N GLN A 150 3.15 -4.16 -1.70
CA GLN A 150 2.89 -5.07 -2.81
C GLN A 150 2.81 -4.29 -4.13
N PRO A 151 3.48 -4.73 -5.19
CA PRO A 151 3.24 -4.20 -6.53
C PRO A 151 1.85 -4.61 -7.01
N PHE A 152 1.22 -3.77 -7.81
CA PHE A 152 -0.04 -4.11 -8.48
C PHE A 152 0.19 -5.15 -9.57
N ASN A 153 -0.84 -5.97 -9.80
CA ASN A 153 -0.89 -6.91 -10.91
C ASN A 153 -1.24 -6.17 -12.20
N GLU A 154 -0.58 -6.53 -13.30
CA GLU A 154 -0.89 -6.00 -14.62
C GLU A 154 -1.96 -6.86 -15.30
N THR A 155 -2.93 -6.21 -15.93
CA THR A 155 -3.92 -6.83 -16.82
C THR A 155 -3.83 -6.18 -18.19
N ASP A 156 -3.42 -6.95 -19.19
CA ASP A 156 -3.28 -6.49 -20.56
C ASP A 156 -4.63 -6.25 -21.25
N ALA A 157 -4.61 -5.52 -22.36
CA ALA A 157 -5.73 -5.41 -23.28
C ALA A 157 -5.48 -6.32 -24.52
N PRO A 158 -6.53 -6.94 -25.09
CA PRO A 158 -7.92 -6.91 -24.65
C PRO A 158 -8.15 -7.77 -23.41
N ASN A 159 -9.04 -7.34 -22.53
CA ASN A 159 -9.41 -8.08 -21.31
C ASN A 159 -10.93 -8.24 -21.18
N ARG A 160 -11.37 -9.09 -20.24
CA ARG A 160 -12.79 -9.37 -20.03
C ARG A 160 -13.63 -8.16 -19.61
N TYR A 161 -13.01 -7.07 -19.16
CA TYR A 161 -13.69 -5.86 -18.71
C TYR A 161 -13.87 -4.83 -19.83
N GLY A 162 -13.24 -5.04 -21.00
CA GLY A 162 -13.23 -4.08 -22.11
C GLY A 162 -12.47 -2.79 -21.81
N LEU A 163 -11.64 -2.81 -20.78
CA LEU A 163 -10.80 -1.68 -20.39
C LEU A 163 -9.48 -1.67 -21.17
N PRO A 164 -8.80 -0.50 -21.29
CA PRO A 164 -7.38 -0.45 -21.61
C PRO A 164 -6.58 -1.30 -20.64
N ALA A 165 -5.31 -1.60 -20.95
CA ALA A 165 -4.44 -2.26 -19.98
C ALA A 165 -4.38 -1.45 -18.67
N PHE A 166 -4.42 -2.14 -17.53
CA PHE A 166 -4.49 -1.52 -16.21
C PHE A 166 -3.67 -2.29 -15.18
N TYR A 167 -3.38 -1.62 -14.07
CA TYR A 167 -2.82 -2.20 -12.87
C TYR A 167 -3.91 -2.32 -11.81
N SER A 168 -3.99 -3.43 -11.09
CA SER A 168 -4.89 -3.57 -9.94
C SER A 168 -4.30 -4.37 -8.79
N LEU A 169 -4.80 -4.12 -7.60
CA LEU A 169 -4.44 -4.84 -6.39
C LEU A 169 -5.69 -5.14 -5.56
N HIS A 170 -6.02 -6.42 -5.39
CA HIS A 170 -7.00 -6.86 -4.41
C HIS A 170 -6.39 -6.90 -3.00
N ALA A 171 -7.15 -6.47 -2.01
CA ALA A 171 -6.80 -6.57 -0.61
C ALA A 171 -7.97 -7.20 0.17
N TRP A 172 -7.84 -8.49 0.53
CA TRP A 172 -8.85 -9.27 1.26
C TRP A 172 -8.89 -8.93 2.74
N VAL A 173 -9.13 -7.65 3.03
CA VAL A 173 -9.03 -7.11 4.39
C VAL A 173 -10.21 -7.52 5.27
N TRP A 174 -11.34 -7.96 4.70
CA TRP A 174 -12.57 -8.30 5.40
C TRP A 174 -12.90 -9.79 5.43
N ASP A 175 -12.42 -10.56 4.44
CA ASP A 175 -12.57 -12.01 4.40
C ASP A 175 -11.23 -12.68 4.10
N PRO A 176 -10.72 -13.56 4.99
CA PRO A 176 -9.41 -14.17 4.78
C PRO A 176 -9.33 -14.97 3.48
N ASN A 177 -8.35 -14.64 2.65
CA ASN A 177 -8.01 -15.42 1.48
C ASN A 177 -6.91 -16.44 1.84
N PRO A 178 -7.18 -17.76 1.75
CA PRO A 178 -6.19 -18.77 2.13
C PRO A 178 -4.99 -18.81 1.19
N THR A 179 -5.08 -18.24 -0.01
CA THR A 179 -3.95 -18.15 -0.94
C THR A 179 -2.97 -17.08 -0.48
N ASN A 180 -3.40 -15.83 -0.36
CA ASN A 180 -2.74 -14.75 0.36
C ASN A 180 -3.66 -13.51 0.39
N LEU A 181 -3.32 -12.53 1.23
CA LEU A 181 -4.09 -11.30 1.43
C LEU A 181 -4.31 -10.50 0.13
N PHE A 182 -3.40 -10.59 -0.84
CA PHE A 182 -3.39 -9.80 -2.06
C PHE A 182 -3.57 -10.64 -3.34
N ALA A 183 -3.91 -11.93 -3.20
CA ALA A 183 -4.21 -12.76 -4.37
C ALA A 183 -5.51 -12.29 -5.05
N PRO A 184 -5.57 -12.28 -6.39
CA PRO A 184 -6.77 -11.79 -7.09
C PRO A 184 -8.00 -12.67 -6.86
N TRP A 185 -7.82 -13.97 -6.67
CA TRP A 185 -8.89 -14.95 -6.52
C TRP A 185 -8.94 -15.52 -5.11
N ASN A 186 -10.13 -15.64 -4.54
CA ASN A 186 -10.35 -16.27 -3.24
C ASN A 186 -11.16 -17.55 -3.42
N PRO A 187 -10.60 -18.75 -3.10
CA PRO A 187 -11.33 -20.02 -3.24
C PRO A 187 -12.52 -20.17 -2.27
N ARG A 188 -12.68 -19.26 -1.31
CA ARG A 188 -13.83 -19.23 -0.39
C ARG A 188 -14.98 -18.38 -0.91
N VAL A 189 -14.76 -17.58 -1.95
CA VAL A 189 -15.80 -16.79 -2.61
C VAL A 189 -16.30 -17.58 -3.82
N THR A 190 -17.61 -17.63 -3.97
CA THR A 190 -18.29 -18.32 -5.08
C THR A 190 -19.34 -17.41 -5.67
N CYS A 191 -19.45 -17.43 -6.99
CA CYS A 191 -20.55 -16.81 -7.73
C CYS A 191 -21.72 -17.80 -7.87
N PRO A 192 -22.99 -17.33 -7.91
CA PRO A 192 -24.16 -18.17 -8.09
C PRO A 192 -24.25 -18.80 -9.49
#